data_9f84b7ba956e769d191a2c2e8f9bc855
#
_entry.id   9f84b7ba956e769d191a2c2e8f9bc855
#
_cell.length_a   1.000
_cell.length_b   1.000
_cell.length_c   1.000
_cell.angle_alpha   90.00
_cell.angle_beta   90.00
_cell.angle_gamma   90.00
#
_symmetry.space_group_name_H-M   'P 1'
#
loop_
_entity.id
_entity.type
_entity.pdbx_description
1 polymer ?
#
loop_
_entity_poly.entity_id
_entity_poly.type
_entity_poly.pdbx_seq_one_letter_code
_entity_poly.pdbx_strand_id
1 'polypeptide(L)'
;MRRFGGAAADAASEVAAYPSYVLNAPSTTVSTLDGGLRVASETTDGSETATVGVFIDAGSRFETAQNNGAAHFLEHMAFKGTANRTQHQLEIEIEDMGGHLNAYTSREQTVYYAKVFKRDVPRAVEILGDILLNSNLDEQAIDREREVILREMEEVNKNHEVRGPYIGL
;
A
#
# COMPACT_ATOMS: atom_id res chain seq x y z
N MET A 1 -63.60 38.84 0.09
CA MET A 1 -62.98 37.53 0.52
C MET A 1 -62.17 36.97 -0.65
N ARG A 2 -60.87 37.23 -0.69
CA ARG A 2 -59.99 36.79 -1.77
C ARG A 2 -59.23 35.56 -1.26
N ARG A 3 -59.38 34.42 -1.93
CA ARG A 3 -58.61 33.19 -1.65
C ARG A 3 -57.26 33.29 -2.37
N PHE A 4 -56.21 33.28 -1.61
CA PHE A 4 -54.85 33.06 -2.14
C PHE A 4 -54.63 31.55 -2.26
N GLY A 5 -54.61 31.06 -3.51
CA GLY A 5 -54.15 29.73 -3.82
C GLY A 5 -52.61 29.76 -3.92
N GLY A 6 -51.92 29.21 -2.90
CA GLY A 6 -50.49 28.97 -2.98
C GLY A 6 -50.22 27.71 -3.79
N ALA A 7 -49.56 27.86 -4.94
CA ALA A 7 -48.97 26.75 -5.65
C ALA A 7 -47.76 26.28 -4.85
N ALA A 8 -47.83 25.09 -4.31
CA ALA A 8 -46.67 24.39 -3.80
C ALA A 8 -45.79 23.99 -5.01
N ALA A 9 -44.65 24.65 -5.16
CA ALA A 9 -43.64 24.23 -6.10
C ALA A 9 -43.06 22.91 -5.62
N ASP A 10 -43.27 21.88 -6.41
CA ASP A 10 -42.67 20.55 -6.25
C ASP A 10 -41.16 20.68 -6.50
N ALA A 11 -40.39 20.88 -5.45
CA ALA A 11 -38.96 20.78 -5.50
C ALA A 11 -38.60 19.29 -5.52
N ALA A 12 -38.79 18.66 -6.69
CA ALA A 12 -38.13 17.41 -6.97
C ALA A 12 -36.62 17.65 -6.88
N SER A 13 -36.00 17.19 -5.80
CA SER A 13 -34.55 17.19 -5.66
C SER A 13 -33.97 16.43 -6.84
N GLU A 14 -33.28 17.12 -7.75
CA GLU A 14 -32.39 16.50 -8.71
C GLU A 14 -31.30 15.75 -7.90
N VAL A 15 -31.54 14.47 -7.70
CA VAL A 15 -30.48 13.56 -7.26
C VAL A 15 -29.47 13.56 -8.38
N ALA A 16 -28.34 14.21 -8.15
CA ALA A 16 -27.25 14.24 -9.11
C ALA A 16 -26.95 12.79 -9.50
N ALA A 17 -27.21 12.45 -10.79
CA ALA A 17 -26.95 11.11 -11.29
C ALA A 17 -25.44 10.87 -11.23
N TYR A 18 -25.00 9.90 -10.45
CA TYR A 18 -23.60 9.52 -10.41
C TYR A 18 -23.14 9.07 -11.81
N PRO A 19 -21.90 9.42 -12.23
CA PRO A 19 -21.33 8.95 -13.48
C PRO A 19 -21.43 7.43 -13.59
N SER A 20 -21.68 6.91 -14.80
CA SER A 20 -21.88 5.46 -15.02
C SER A 20 -20.70 4.59 -14.55
N TYR A 21 -19.48 5.11 -14.55
CA TYR A 21 -18.31 4.40 -14.03
C TYR A 21 -18.34 4.19 -12.51
N VAL A 22 -19.07 5.04 -11.75
CA VAL A 22 -19.29 4.87 -10.31
C VAL A 22 -20.35 3.80 -10.06
N LEU A 23 -21.36 3.75 -10.91
CA LEU A 23 -22.48 2.79 -10.79
C LEU A 23 -22.08 1.39 -11.30
N ASN A 24 -21.08 1.30 -12.18
CA ASN A 24 -20.58 0.05 -12.76
C ASN A 24 -19.20 -0.32 -12.20
N ALA A 25 -18.88 0.09 -10.98
CA ALA A 25 -17.66 -0.36 -10.32
C ALA A 25 -17.63 -1.90 -10.25
N PRO A 26 -16.52 -2.54 -10.64
CA PRO A 26 -16.42 -3.99 -10.58
C PRO A 26 -16.62 -4.48 -9.15
N SER A 27 -17.27 -5.62 -8.99
CA SER A 27 -17.50 -6.20 -7.67
C SER A 27 -16.22 -6.81 -7.12
N THR A 28 -15.87 -6.46 -5.87
CA THR A 28 -14.78 -7.09 -5.15
C THR A 28 -15.22 -8.47 -4.66
N THR A 29 -14.47 -9.50 -5.01
CA THR A 29 -14.65 -10.86 -4.49
C THR A 29 -13.71 -11.08 -3.31
N VAL A 30 -14.23 -11.52 -2.18
CA VAL A 30 -13.43 -11.85 -0.99
C VAL A 30 -13.55 -13.35 -0.71
N SER A 31 -12.40 -14.01 -0.58
CA SER A 31 -12.30 -15.41 -0.16
C SER A 31 -11.37 -15.55 1.03
N THR A 32 -11.54 -16.63 1.80
CA THR A 32 -10.66 -16.96 2.93
C THR A 32 -10.04 -18.32 2.68
N LEU A 33 -8.72 -18.40 2.74
CA LEU A 33 -7.97 -19.64 2.62
C LEU A 33 -7.97 -20.41 3.95
N ASP A 34 -7.63 -21.71 3.91
CA ASP A 34 -7.65 -22.59 5.08
C ASP A 34 -6.84 -22.09 6.28
N GLY A 35 -5.79 -21.30 6.04
CA GLY A 35 -4.99 -20.66 7.09
C GLY A 35 -5.56 -19.35 7.66
N GLY A 36 -6.76 -18.94 7.24
CA GLY A 36 -7.39 -17.70 7.67
C GLY A 36 -6.96 -16.46 6.86
N LEU A 37 -6.06 -16.60 5.89
CA LEU A 37 -5.66 -15.52 5.00
C LEU A 37 -6.85 -15.11 4.12
N ARG A 38 -7.19 -13.84 4.15
CA ARG A 38 -8.24 -13.26 3.29
C ARG A 38 -7.62 -12.77 1.98
N VAL A 39 -8.26 -13.12 0.87
CA VAL A 39 -7.88 -12.66 -0.46
C VAL A 39 -9.03 -11.85 -1.03
N ALA A 40 -8.78 -10.58 -1.32
CA ALA A 40 -9.72 -9.71 -2.03
C ALA A 40 -9.22 -9.52 -3.46
N SER A 41 -10.10 -9.69 -4.42
CA SER A 41 -9.78 -9.52 -5.83
C SER A 41 -10.86 -8.73 -6.56
N GLU A 42 -10.42 -7.91 -7.48
CA GLU A 42 -11.26 -7.12 -8.36
C GLU A 42 -10.69 -7.16 -9.77
N THR A 43 -11.54 -7.31 -10.76
CA THR A 43 -11.13 -7.32 -12.17
C THR A 43 -11.64 -6.07 -12.87
N THR A 44 -10.74 -5.31 -13.45
CA THR A 44 -11.08 -4.17 -14.31
C THR A 44 -10.94 -4.60 -15.78
N ASP A 45 -12.04 -4.52 -16.52
CA ASP A 45 -12.05 -4.85 -17.94
C ASP A 45 -11.16 -3.89 -18.73
N GLY A 46 -10.43 -4.44 -19.71
CA GLY A 46 -9.53 -3.66 -20.57
C GLY A 46 -8.21 -3.24 -19.94
N SER A 47 -7.95 -3.52 -18.66
CA SER A 47 -6.65 -3.26 -18.05
C SER A 47 -5.64 -4.34 -18.45
N GLU A 48 -4.45 -3.94 -18.90
CA GLU A 48 -3.31 -4.85 -19.16
C GLU A 48 -2.41 -5.05 -17.94
N THR A 49 -2.57 -4.20 -16.92
CA THR A 49 -1.79 -4.26 -15.68
C THR A 49 -2.66 -4.69 -14.50
N ALA A 50 -2.02 -5.21 -13.46
CA ALA A 50 -2.62 -5.53 -12.18
C ALA A 50 -1.72 -5.04 -11.05
N THR A 51 -2.34 -4.70 -9.93
CA THR A 51 -1.65 -4.47 -8.67
C THR A 51 -1.99 -5.61 -7.73
N VAL A 52 -0.96 -6.23 -7.17
CA VAL A 52 -1.08 -7.24 -6.12
C VAL A 52 -0.36 -6.75 -4.88
N GLY A 53 -0.95 -6.94 -3.71
CA GLY A 53 -0.35 -6.49 -2.47
C GLY A 53 -0.72 -7.34 -1.28
N VAL A 54 0.10 -7.26 -0.23
CA VAL A 54 -0.12 -7.88 1.06
C VAL A 54 -0.28 -6.78 2.10
N PHE A 55 -1.40 -6.81 2.80
CA PHE A 55 -1.74 -5.88 3.88
C PHE A 55 -1.55 -6.62 5.21
N ILE A 56 -0.72 -6.06 6.07
CA ILE A 56 -0.39 -6.63 7.38
C ILE A 56 -0.89 -5.64 8.44
N ASP A 57 -1.77 -6.10 9.34
CA ASP A 57 -2.29 -5.30 10.46
C ASP A 57 -1.21 -5.15 11.55
N ALA A 58 -0.09 -4.56 11.17
CA ALA A 58 1.02 -4.21 12.04
C ALA A 58 1.64 -2.91 11.56
N GLY A 59 1.74 -1.93 12.45
CA GLY A 59 2.29 -0.61 12.17
C GLY A 59 2.84 0.02 13.43
N SER A 60 3.27 1.28 13.35
CA SER A 60 3.99 1.95 14.44
C SER A 60 3.19 2.10 15.74
N ARG A 61 1.85 2.03 15.72
CA ARG A 61 1.04 2.07 16.96
C ARG A 61 1.21 0.86 17.87
N PHE A 62 1.73 -0.25 17.35
CA PHE A 62 1.99 -1.48 18.10
C PHE A 62 3.41 -1.51 18.69
N GLU A 63 4.21 -0.51 18.39
CA GLU A 63 5.58 -0.37 18.89
C GLU A 63 5.59 0.15 20.33
N THR A 64 6.67 -0.16 21.01
CA THR A 64 6.99 0.32 22.36
C THR A 64 8.19 1.26 22.30
N ALA A 65 8.53 1.93 23.41
CA ALA A 65 9.71 2.76 23.48
C ALA A 65 11.03 2.01 23.17
N GLN A 66 11.04 0.68 23.34
CA GLN A 66 12.21 -0.16 23.09
C GLN A 66 12.39 -0.56 21.63
N ASN A 67 11.32 -0.60 20.85
CA ASN A 67 11.34 -1.03 19.45
C ASN A 67 10.72 0.00 18.50
N ASN A 68 10.67 1.27 18.92
CA ASN A 68 10.14 2.35 18.09
C ASN A 68 10.95 2.50 16.79
N GLY A 69 10.23 2.55 15.65
CA GLY A 69 10.79 2.59 14.31
C GLY A 69 11.02 1.21 13.67
N ALA A 70 10.73 0.10 14.36
CA ALA A 70 10.97 -1.25 13.85
C ALA A 70 10.15 -1.53 12.58
N ALA A 71 8.90 -1.08 12.50
CA ALA A 71 8.05 -1.29 11.34
C ALA A 71 8.62 -0.59 10.10
N HIS A 72 9.04 0.66 10.22
CA HIS A 72 9.69 1.42 9.16
C HIS A 72 11.04 0.79 8.74
N PHE A 73 11.83 0.35 9.72
CA PHE A 73 13.09 -0.32 9.44
C PHE A 73 12.89 -1.63 8.67
N LEU A 74 11.89 -2.43 9.04
CA LEU A 74 11.53 -3.66 8.32
C LEU A 74 11.06 -3.38 6.89
N GLU A 75 10.35 -2.29 6.65
CA GLU A 75 10.00 -1.84 5.30
C GLU A 75 11.25 -1.67 4.43
N HIS A 76 12.26 -0.94 4.91
CA HIS A 76 13.53 -0.77 4.22
C HIS A 76 14.28 -2.10 3.99
N MET A 77 14.25 -3.00 4.96
CA MET A 77 14.94 -4.28 4.88
C MET A 77 14.28 -5.29 3.93
N ALA A 78 12.99 -5.17 3.65
CA ALA A 78 12.24 -6.12 2.84
C ALA A 78 12.83 -6.31 1.43
N PHE A 79 13.48 -5.27 0.88
CA PHE A 79 14.05 -5.27 -0.48
C PHE A 79 15.56 -5.54 -0.52
N LYS A 80 16.19 -5.86 0.62
CA LYS A 80 17.65 -6.04 0.71
C LYS A 80 18.13 -7.47 0.48
N GLY A 81 17.23 -8.34 0.07
CA GLY A 81 17.51 -9.73 -0.29
C GLY A 81 16.84 -10.75 0.62
N THR A 82 16.71 -11.94 0.09
CA THR A 82 16.06 -13.09 0.73
C THR A 82 17.02 -14.28 0.72
N ALA A 83 16.59 -15.40 1.32
CA ALA A 83 17.32 -16.67 1.22
C ALA A 83 17.43 -17.18 -0.23
N ASN A 84 16.54 -16.75 -1.13
CA ASN A 84 16.46 -17.22 -2.51
C ASN A 84 17.00 -16.21 -3.52
N ARG A 85 17.09 -14.92 -3.16
CA ARG A 85 17.45 -13.81 -4.06
C ARG A 85 18.34 -12.80 -3.38
N THR A 86 19.39 -12.39 -4.04
CA THR A 86 20.12 -11.17 -3.66
C THR A 86 19.25 -9.94 -3.98
N GLN A 87 19.55 -8.80 -3.37
CA GLN A 87 18.90 -7.54 -3.70
C GLN A 87 18.94 -7.25 -5.20
N HIS A 88 20.10 -7.41 -5.83
CA HIS A 88 20.27 -7.16 -7.26
C HIS A 88 19.43 -8.10 -8.15
N GLN A 89 19.31 -9.39 -7.77
CA GLN A 89 18.44 -10.32 -8.48
C GLN A 89 16.97 -9.91 -8.36
N LEU A 90 16.55 -9.47 -7.18
CA LEU A 90 15.19 -8.98 -6.95
C LEU A 90 14.86 -7.76 -7.84
N GLU A 91 15.79 -6.80 -7.91
CA GLU A 91 15.68 -5.61 -8.75
C GLU A 91 15.55 -5.98 -10.23
N ILE A 92 16.43 -6.86 -10.74
CA ILE A 92 16.39 -7.33 -12.14
C ILE A 92 15.06 -8.04 -12.44
N GLU A 93 14.61 -8.95 -11.57
CA GLU A 93 13.37 -9.68 -11.81
C GLU A 93 12.15 -8.75 -11.91
N ILE A 94 12.09 -7.70 -11.10
CA ILE A 94 11.02 -6.69 -11.15
C ILE A 94 11.12 -5.83 -12.41
N GLU A 95 12.33 -5.40 -12.76
CA GLU A 95 12.59 -4.61 -13.97
C GLU A 95 12.24 -5.39 -15.25
N ASP A 96 12.61 -6.67 -15.33
CA ASP A 96 12.31 -7.54 -16.47
C ASP A 96 10.80 -7.75 -16.68
N MET A 97 10.00 -7.69 -15.59
CA MET A 97 8.54 -7.69 -15.68
C MET A 97 7.96 -6.32 -16.05
N GLY A 98 8.79 -5.28 -16.20
CA GLY A 98 8.31 -3.90 -16.37
C GLY A 98 7.47 -3.43 -15.17
N GLY A 99 7.72 -4.01 -14.00
CA GLY A 99 6.95 -3.82 -12.78
C GLY A 99 7.55 -2.77 -11.85
N HIS A 100 6.76 -2.43 -10.84
CA HIS A 100 7.18 -1.65 -9.69
C HIS A 100 6.84 -2.40 -8.42
N LEU A 101 7.83 -2.56 -7.55
CA LEU A 101 7.68 -3.09 -6.20
C LEU A 101 7.84 -1.94 -5.21
N ASN A 102 6.92 -1.82 -4.27
CA ASN A 102 6.93 -0.75 -3.29
C ASN A 102 6.30 -1.21 -1.97
N ALA A 103 6.52 -0.42 -0.92
CA ALA A 103 5.92 -0.64 0.39
C ALA A 103 5.62 0.70 1.07
N TYR A 104 4.78 0.66 2.07
CA TYR A 104 4.63 1.76 3.03
C TYR A 104 4.23 1.23 4.40
N THR A 105 4.66 1.93 5.43
CA THR A 105 4.27 1.68 6.83
C THR A 105 3.44 2.86 7.33
N SER A 106 2.31 2.54 7.93
CA SER A 106 1.45 3.50 8.65
C SER A 106 1.45 3.21 10.15
N ARG A 107 0.56 3.88 10.88
CA ARG A 107 0.36 3.58 12.30
C ARG A 107 -0.28 2.21 12.52
N GLU A 108 -1.20 1.82 11.64
CA GLU A 108 -2.01 0.61 11.77
C GLU A 108 -1.51 -0.55 10.93
N GLN A 109 -0.94 -0.26 9.75
CA GLN A 109 -0.68 -1.26 8.72
C GLN A 109 0.68 -1.07 8.07
N THR A 110 1.27 -2.18 7.65
CA THR A 110 2.38 -2.22 6.70
C THR A 110 1.90 -2.92 5.43
N VAL A 111 2.18 -2.32 4.28
CA VAL A 111 1.71 -2.81 2.98
C VAL A 111 2.89 -2.96 2.03
N TYR A 112 2.95 -4.12 1.39
CA TYR A 112 3.90 -4.41 0.31
C TYR A 112 3.11 -4.71 -0.95
N TYR A 113 3.45 -4.07 -2.06
CA TYR A 113 2.69 -4.26 -3.30
C TYR A 113 3.57 -4.17 -4.55
N ALA A 114 3.13 -4.86 -5.58
CA ALA A 114 3.74 -4.83 -6.91
C ALA A 114 2.69 -4.46 -7.96
N LYS A 115 3.06 -3.57 -8.87
CA LYS A 115 2.29 -3.29 -10.08
C LYS A 115 3.02 -3.92 -11.25
N VAL A 116 2.37 -4.84 -11.96
CA VAL A 116 2.95 -5.64 -13.04
C VAL A 116 1.95 -5.83 -14.18
N PHE A 117 2.38 -6.39 -15.32
CA PHE A 117 1.43 -6.88 -16.32
C PHE A 117 0.64 -8.06 -15.78
N LYS A 118 -0.60 -8.24 -16.22
CA LYS A 118 -1.48 -9.34 -15.77
C LYS A 118 -0.84 -10.72 -15.87
N ARG A 119 -0.06 -10.96 -16.92
CA ARG A 119 0.64 -12.24 -17.14
C ARG A 119 1.69 -12.53 -16.05
N ASP A 120 2.22 -11.49 -15.41
CA ASP A 120 3.31 -11.58 -14.44
C ASP A 120 2.82 -11.60 -12.98
N VAL A 121 1.49 -11.52 -12.74
CA VAL A 121 0.89 -11.58 -11.39
C VAL A 121 1.34 -12.80 -10.59
N PRO A 122 1.38 -14.04 -11.13
CA PRO A 122 1.85 -15.19 -10.36
C PRO A 122 3.29 -15.02 -9.86
N ARG A 123 4.16 -14.43 -10.68
CA ARG A 123 5.56 -14.16 -10.30
C ARG A 123 5.65 -13.06 -9.25
N ALA A 124 4.85 -12.01 -9.38
CA ALA A 124 4.79 -10.93 -8.38
C ALA A 124 4.31 -11.44 -7.02
N VAL A 125 3.32 -12.33 -6.99
CA VAL A 125 2.84 -12.96 -5.75
C VAL A 125 3.96 -13.80 -5.11
N GLU A 126 4.70 -14.57 -5.90
CA GLU A 126 5.82 -15.39 -5.41
C GLU A 126 6.93 -14.51 -4.84
N ILE A 127 7.29 -13.40 -5.50
CA ILE A 127 8.29 -12.44 -5.02
C ILE A 127 7.81 -11.78 -3.71
N LEU A 128 6.56 -11.34 -3.63
CA LEU A 128 6.01 -10.77 -2.39
C LEU A 128 6.05 -11.79 -1.24
N GLY A 129 5.70 -13.05 -1.52
CA GLY A 129 5.83 -14.13 -0.54
C GLY A 129 7.28 -14.34 -0.08
N ASP A 130 8.23 -14.29 -0.99
CA ASP A 130 9.64 -14.50 -0.69
C ASP A 130 10.22 -13.37 0.18
N ILE A 131 9.97 -12.12 -0.15
CA ILE A 131 10.45 -10.98 0.66
C ILE A 131 9.84 -10.95 2.06
N LEU A 132 8.61 -11.42 2.22
CA LEU A 132 7.92 -11.41 3.52
C LEU A 132 8.30 -12.60 4.41
N LEU A 133 8.56 -13.77 3.82
CA LEU A 133 8.76 -15.00 4.56
C LEU A 133 10.23 -15.43 4.66
N ASN A 134 11.08 -14.97 3.76
CA ASN A 134 12.46 -15.43 3.62
C ASN A 134 13.49 -14.30 3.63
N SER A 135 13.16 -13.12 4.16
CA SER A 135 14.11 -12.00 4.26
C SER A 135 15.36 -12.41 5.05
N ASN A 136 16.54 -12.07 4.54
CA ASN A 136 17.80 -12.43 5.18
C ASN A 136 18.14 -11.61 6.42
N LEU A 137 17.63 -10.38 6.52
CA LEU A 137 17.97 -9.41 7.56
C LEU A 137 19.49 -9.33 7.83
N ASP A 138 20.25 -9.22 6.75
CA ASP A 138 21.73 -9.22 6.80
C ASP A 138 22.27 -8.06 7.65
N GLU A 139 23.19 -8.36 8.57
CA GLU A 139 23.74 -7.37 9.50
C GLU A 139 24.41 -6.19 8.80
N GLN A 140 25.13 -6.42 7.72
CA GLN A 140 25.78 -5.35 6.98
C GLN A 140 24.77 -4.50 6.22
N ALA A 141 23.68 -5.10 5.75
CA ALA A 141 22.57 -4.35 5.15
C ALA A 141 21.84 -3.52 6.21
N ILE A 142 21.62 -4.07 7.40
CA ILE A 142 21.03 -3.34 8.56
C ILE A 142 21.88 -2.13 8.91
N ASP A 143 23.19 -2.28 9.01
CA ASP A 143 24.09 -1.17 9.36
C ASP A 143 24.10 -0.06 8.29
N ARG A 144 24.09 -0.42 7.02
CA ARG A 144 23.98 0.55 5.93
C ARG A 144 22.64 1.27 5.95
N GLU A 145 21.56 0.54 6.16
CA GLU A 145 20.21 1.09 6.12
C GLU A 145 19.92 2.00 7.31
N ARG A 146 20.54 1.76 8.45
CA ARG A 146 20.48 2.66 9.61
C ARG A 146 20.94 4.08 9.26
N GLU A 147 22.03 4.20 8.50
CA GLU A 147 22.52 5.50 8.04
C GLU A 147 21.59 6.18 7.02
N VAL A 148 20.89 5.38 6.20
CA VAL A 148 19.88 5.90 5.25
C VAL A 148 18.69 6.47 6.00
N ILE A 149 18.13 5.70 6.93
CA ILE A 149 16.95 6.09 7.73
C ILE A 149 17.25 7.32 8.60
N LEU A 150 18.43 7.41 9.20
CA LEU A 150 18.83 8.58 9.97
C LEU A 150 18.89 9.85 9.10
N ARG A 151 19.40 9.75 7.87
CA ARG A 151 19.40 10.87 6.93
C ARG A 151 18.00 11.28 6.48
N GLU A 152 17.15 10.31 6.21
CA GLU A 152 15.74 10.54 5.89
C GLU A 152 15.01 11.28 7.02
N MET A 153 15.21 10.85 8.26
CA MET A 153 14.66 11.52 9.44
C MET A 153 15.15 12.97 9.56
N GLU A 154 16.43 13.23 9.29
CA GLU A 154 16.97 14.61 9.28
C GLU A 154 16.32 15.48 8.18
N GLU A 155 16.09 14.93 7.00
CA GLU A 155 15.44 15.65 5.89
C GLU A 155 13.98 15.96 6.21
N VAL A 156 13.26 15.02 6.79
CA VAL A 156 11.88 15.22 7.24
C VAL A 156 11.81 16.31 8.31
N ASN A 157 12.70 16.27 9.31
CA ASN A 157 12.75 17.26 10.37
C ASN A 157 13.05 18.68 9.82
N LYS A 158 14.01 18.83 8.92
CA LYS A 158 14.30 20.11 8.25
C LYS A 158 13.08 20.66 7.50
N ASN A 159 12.34 19.80 6.80
CA ASN A 159 11.12 20.20 6.10
C ASN A 159 9.99 20.61 7.04
N HIS A 160 9.88 20.01 8.22
CA HIS A 160 8.91 20.39 9.26
C HIS A 160 9.26 21.74 9.90
N GLU A 161 10.51 22.02 10.16
CA GLU A 161 10.97 23.32 10.68
C GLU A 161 10.63 24.48 9.72
N VAL A 162 10.72 24.25 8.40
CA VAL A 162 10.39 25.23 7.35
C VAL A 162 8.89 25.46 7.20
N ARG A 163 8.03 24.46 7.49
CA ARG A 163 6.58 24.54 7.26
C ARG A 163 5.76 24.84 8.51
N GLY A 164 6.38 24.98 9.69
CA GLY A 164 5.70 25.15 10.98
C GLY A 164 5.11 23.83 11.52
N PRO A 165 4.62 23.81 12.77
CA PRO A 165 4.21 22.58 13.43
C PRO A 165 2.94 22.02 12.80
N TYR A 166 3.06 21.18 11.79
CA TYR A 166 1.99 20.25 11.41
C TYR A 166 2.07 19.06 12.36
N ILE A 167 1.20 19.05 13.34
CA ILE A 167 0.94 17.93 14.24
C ILE A 167 0.29 16.82 13.39
N GLY A 168 1.02 15.74 13.13
CA GLY A 168 0.46 14.59 12.43
C GLY A 168 1.50 13.54 12.02
N LEU A 169 2.15 12.92 12.99
CA LEU A 169 2.68 11.55 12.90
C LEU A 169 2.14 10.75 14.06
#